data_c1e3ce25eda499c4cc34334688864e6e
#
_entry.id   c1e3ce25eda499c4cc34334688864e6e
#
_cell.length_a   1.000
_cell.length_b   1.000
_cell.length_c   1.000
_cell.angle_alpha   90.00
_cell.angle_beta   90.00
_cell.angle_gamma   90.00
#
_symmetry.space_group_name_H-M   'P 1'
#
loop_
_entity.id
_entity.type
_entity.pdbx_description
1 polymer ?
#
loop_
_entity_poly.entity_id
_entity_poly.type
_entity_poly.pdbx_seq_one_letter_code
_entity_poly.pdbx_strand_id
1 'polypeptide(L)'
;MGSVTEKVPEPKKWILNAFTMSSPGHVASGLWRHPDNQTHRYKDITYWIELAQLLDGNFHGLFLADMLGVYNVYKGPGNIEPVIPGAAQFPISDPSLPIAAMASVTKTLSFGITASTTYESPFLLARRYSTLDHLTNGRVAWNIVTSYLESAALNLRLKTQMQHDERYAKAEEFMEVVYKLLEGS
;
A
#
# COMPACT_ATOMS: atom_id res chain seq x y z
N MET A 1 -14.68 35.15 40.54
CA MET A 1 -14.24 35.36 39.15
C MET A 1 -13.18 34.31 38.82
N GLY A 2 -13.60 33.26 38.15
CA GLY A 2 -12.67 32.20 37.73
C GLY A 2 -11.95 32.64 36.44
N SER A 3 -10.63 32.69 36.44
CA SER A 3 -9.84 32.95 35.27
C SER A 3 -9.96 31.76 34.28
N VAL A 4 -10.62 31.99 33.16
CA VAL A 4 -10.59 31.06 32.02
C VAL A 4 -9.19 31.17 31.41
N THR A 5 -8.32 30.23 31.70
CA THR A 5 -7.05 30.11 30.99
C THR A 5 -7.36 29.61 29.59
N GLU A 6 -7.30 30.49 28.60
CA GLU A 6 -7.31 30.11 27.18
C GLU A 6 -6.15 29.14 26.94
N LYS A 7 -6.47 27.89 26.58
CA LYS A 7 -5.48 26.92 26.10
C LYS A 7 -4.91 27.45 24.77
N VAL A 8 -3.65 27.85 24.79
CA VAL A 8 -2.92 28.14 23.54
C VAL A 8 -2.93 26.86 22.69
N PRO A 9 -3.44 26.90 21.44
CA PRO A 9 -3.48 25.71 20.60
C PRO A 9 -2.06 25.20 20.35
N GLU A 10 -1.85 23.89 20.54
CA GLU A 10 -0.56 23.29 20.21
C GLU A 10 -0.22 23.50 18.71
N PRO A 11 1.04 23.78 18.38
CA PRO A 11 1.44 23.97 16.99
C PRO A 11 1.15 22.70 16.18
N LYS A 12 0.53 22.87 15.01
CA LYS A 12 0.23 21.77 14.09
C LYS A 12 1.54 21.09 13.67
N LYS A 13 1.63 19.78 13.84
CA LYS A 13 2.76 18.97 13.40
C LYS A 13 2.50 18.41 11.99
N TRP A 14 3.51 18.43 11.14
CA TRP A 14 3.46 17.75 9.84
C TRP A 14 3.57 16.24 10.05
N ILE A 15 2.75 15.48 9.32
CA ILE A 15 2.89 14.03 9.21
C ILE A 15 3.52 13.75 7.85
N LEU A 16 4.74 13.21 7.86
CA LEU A 16 5.50 12.90 6.65
C LEU A 16 5.51 11.39 6.44
N ASN A 17 5.06 10.95 5.28
CA ASN A 17 5.11 9.55 4.88
C ASN A 17 5.97 9.42 3.61
N ALA A 18 6.91 8.47 3.62
CA ALA A 18 7.58 8.03 2.42
C ALA A 18 6.62 7.18 1.59
N PHE A 19 6.75 7.21 0.26
CA PHE A 19 5.88 6.47 -0.65
C PHE A 19 6.70 5.62 -1.60
N THR A 20 6.36 4.33 -1.72
CA THR A 20 7.03 3.39 -2.62
C THR A 20 6.09 2.30 -3.13
N MET A 21 6.61 1.46 -4.01
CA MET A 21 5.97 0.22 -4.48
C MET A 21 6.96 -0.93 -4.41
N SER A 22 6.46 -2.14 -4.26
CA SER A 22 7.27 -3.37 -4.33
C SER A 22 7.55 -3.77 -5.79
N SER A 23 8.19 -2.87 -6.55
CA SER A 23 8.43 -2.97 -8.00
C SER A 23 9.70 -2.23 -8.39
N PRO A 24 10.35 -2.57 -9.52
CA PRO A 24 11.57 -1.89 -9.97
C PRO A 24 11.35 -0.46 -10.47
N GLY A 25 10.14 -0.12 -10.89
CA GLY A 25 9.78 1.21 -11.37
C GLY A 25 8.45 1.66 -10.82
N HIS A 26 8.47 2.70 -10.00
CA HIS A 26 7.28 3.40 -9.57
C HIS A 26 6.78 4.36 -10.66
N VAL A 27 5.71 5.12 -10.43
CA VAL A 27 5.16 6.11 -11.36
C VAL A 27 6.10 7.27 -11.72
N ALA A 28 7.28 7.33 -11.14
CA ALA A 28 8.30 8.33 -11.47
C ALA A 28 8.95 8.01 -12.81
N SER A 29 8.40 8.55 -13.88
CA SER A 29 8.83 8.32 -15.26
C SER A 29 10.32 8.57 -15.45
N GLY A 30 11.06 7.52 -15.85
CA GLY A 30 12.50 7.59 -16.14
C GLY A 30 13.43 7.52 -14.93
N LEU A 31 12.96 7.67 -13.70
CA LEU A 31 13.82 7.59 -12.50
C LEU A 31 14.43 6.20 -12.28
N TRP A 32 13.84 5.15 -12.81
CA TRP A 32 14.43 3.81 -12.80
C TRP A 32 15.80 3.74 -13.52
N ARG A 33 16.10 4.72 -14.38
CA ARG A 33 17.39 4.85 -15.07
C ARG A 33 18.41 5.70 -14.29
N HIS A 34 18.02 6.31 -13.16
CA HIS A 34 18.96 7.10 -12.38
C HIS A 34 20.06 6.21 -11.82
N PRO A 35 21.34 6.63 -11.86
CA PRO A 35 22.48 5.80 -11.44
C PRO A 35 22.39 5.35 -9.97
N ASP A 36 21.79 6.17 -9.11
CA ASP A 36 21.60 5.84 -7.68
C ASP A 36 20.31 5.07 -7.39
N ASN A 37 19.53 4.72 -8.43
CA ASN A 37 18.30 3.97 -8.24
C ASN A 37 18.58 2.55 -7.76
N GLN A 38 17.99 2.18 -6.63
CA GLN A 38 18.11 0.85 -6.04
C GLN A 38 16.79 0.05 -6.07
N THR A 39 15.73 0.57 -6.67
CA THR A 39 14.42 -0.11 -6.68
C THR A 39 14.45 -1.47 -7.39
N HIS A 40 15.47 -1.74 -8.23
CA HIS A 40 15.70 -3.07 -8.81
C HIS A 40 15.94 -4.17 -7.76
N ARG A 41 16.32 -3.79 -6.52
CA ARG A 41 16.47 -4.67 -5.36
C ARG A 41 15.15 -4.99 -4.65
N TYR A 42 14.00 -4.60 -5.19
CA TYR A 42 12.69 -4.78 -4.56
C TYR A 42 12.37 -6.22 -4.12
N LYS A 43 13.07 -7.22 -4.66
CA LYS A 43 12.98 -8.63 -4.26
C LYS A 43 13.94 -9.03 -3.13
N ASP A 44 14.82 -8.13 -2.72
CA ASP A 44 15.82 -8.36 -1.71
C ASP A 44 15.31 -7.86 -0.35
N ILE A 45 15.24 -8.75 0.62
CA ILE A 45 14.77 -8.38 1.96
C ILE A 45 15.68 -7.34 2.63
N THR A 46 16.97 -7.35 2.34
CA THR A 46 17.91 -6.38 2.90
C THR A 46 17.63 -4.97 2.42
N TYR A 47 17.19 -4.80 1.16
CA TYR A 47 16.74 -3.50 0.65
C TYR A 47 15.61 -2.91 1.50
N TRP A 48 14.62 -3.73 1.87
CA TRP A 48 13.49 -3.28 2.69
C TRP A 48 13.90 -2.96 4.12
N ILE A 49 14.81 -3.75 4.69
CA ILE A 49 15.38 -3.51 6.03
C ILE A 49 16.17 -2.20 6.05
N GLU A 50 17.06 -1.99 5.09
CA GLU A 50 17.86 -0.77 4.94
C GLU A 50 16.96 0.48 4.76
N LEU A 51 15.94 0.38 3.91
CA LEU A 51 14.97 1.45 3.70
C LEU A 51 14.22 1.79 4.99
N ALA A 52 13.74 0.79 5.71
CA ALA A 52 13.00 0.99 6.94
C ALA A 52 13.88 1.66 8.02
N GLN A 53 15.12 1.23 8.18
CA GLN A 53 16.08 1.84 9.12
C GLN A 53 16.41 3.29 8.74
N LEU A 54 16.52 3.60 7.45
CA LEU A 54 16.74 4.97 6.98
C LEU A 54 15.55 5.88 7.29
N LEU A 55 14.32 5.35 7.23
CA LEU A 55 13.10 6.11 7.44
C LEU A 55 12.73 6.24 8.92
N ASP A 56 13.13 5.30 9.78
CA ASP A 56 12.77 5.29 11.20
C ASP A 56 13.31 6.53 11.93
N GLY A 57 12.44 7.26 12.59
CA GLY A 57 12.76 8.53 13.25
C GLY A 57 12.82 9.76 12.31
N ASN A 58 12.87 9.57 10.98
CA ASN A 58 12.85 10.64 9.99
C ASN A 58 11.47 10.83 9.36
N PHE A 59 10.72 9.75 9.21
CA PHE A 59 9.35 9.73 8.69
C PHE A 59 8.40 9.08 9.69
N HIS A 60 7.13 9.45 9.63
CA HIS A 60 6.09 8.86 10.45
C HIS A 60 5.63 7.50 9.90
N GLY A 61 5.64 7.35 8.58
CA GLY A 61 5.23 6.12 7.93
C GLY A 61 5.89 5.87 6.59
N LEU A 62 5.88 4.60 6.20
CA LEU A 62 6.16 4.13 4.85
C LEU A 62 4.85 3.65 4.23
N PHE A 63 4.43 4.32 3.16
CA PHE A 63 3.24 3.97 2.41
C PHE A 63 3.64 3.11 1.20
N LEU A 64 3.05 1.92 1.13
CA LEU A 64 3.31 0.96 0.05
C LEU A 64 2.06 0.85 -0.83
N ALA A 65 2.17 1.37 -2.03
CA ALA A 65 1.14 1.16 -3.04
C ALA A 65 1.21 -0.26 -3.59
N ASP A 66 0.05 -0.78 -3.96
CA ASP A 66 -0.09 -2.07 -4.62
C ASP A 66 -1.11 -2.01 -5.75
N MET A 67 -0.89 -2.84 -6.76
CA MET A 67 -1.81 -3.02 -7.87
C MET A 67 -1.69 -4.45 -8.40
N LEU A 68 -2.83 -5.08 -8.65
CA LEU A 68 -2.91 -6.49 -9.08
C LEU A 68 -2.94 -6.66 -10.61
N GLY A 69 -2.63 -5.59 -11.32
CA GLY A 69 -2.60 -5.55 -12.78
C GLY A 69 -1.59 -4.53 -13.29
N VAL A 70 -1.48 -4.42 -14.58
CA VAL A 70 -0.54 -3.55 -15.29
C VAL A 70 -1.31 -2.64 -16.25
N TYR A 71 -0.77 -1.44 -16.50
CA TYR A 71 -1.32 -0.56 -17.56
C TYR A 71 -1.12 -1.21 -18.92
N ASN A 72 -2.22 -1.52 -19.62
CA ASN A 72 -2.22 -2.30 -20.84
C ASN A 72 -3.13 -1.72 -21.94
N VAL A 73 -3.31 -0.40 -21.94
CA VAL A 73 -4.26 0.27 -22.85
C VAL A 73 -3.60 1.14 -23.92
N TYR A 74 -2.28 1.31 -23.91
CA TYR A 74 -1.59 2.13 -24.90
C TYR A 74 -1.70 1.53 -26.30
N LYS A 75 -2.24 2.30 -27.26
CA LYS A 75 -2.51 1.87 -28.64
C LYS A 75 -3.46 0.66 -28.76
N GLY A 76 -4.30 0.45 -27.76
CA GLY A 76 -5.32 -0.59 -27.78
C GLY A 76 -5.31 -1.44 -26.52
N PRO A 77 -6.43 -2.12 -26.22
CA PRO A 77 -6.55 -2.97 -25.04
C PRO A 77 -5.61 -4.18 -25.12
N GLY A 78 -5.04 -4.55 -23.95
CA GLY A 78 -4.14 -5.69 -23.84
C GLY A 78 -2.67 -5.42 -24.21
N ASN A 79 -2.32 -4.22 -24.66
CA ASN A 79 -0.95 -3.90 -25.04
C ASN A 79 -0.10 -3.52 -23.84
N ILE A 80 0.81 -4.41 -23.45
CA ILE A 80 1.78 -4.21 -22.37
C ILE A 80 3.19 -3.86 -22.85
N GLU A 81 3.42 -3.77 -24.16
CA GLU A 81 4.74 -3.52 -24.73
C GLU A 81 5.45 -2.29 -24.15
N PRO A 82 4.79 -1.14 -23.91
CA PRO A 82 5.47 0.03 -23.34
C PRO A 82 5.85 -0.13 -21.87
N VAL A 83 5.16 -0.99 -21.13
CA VAL A 83 5.36 -1.20 -19.70
C VAL A 83 6.58 -2.06 -19.42
N ILE A 84 6.84 -3.06 -20.27
CA ILE A 84 7.92 -4.03 -20.10
C ILE A 84 9.30 -3.36 -20.05
N PRO A 85 9.73 -2.61 -21.08
CA PRO A 85 11.06 -2.00 -21.07
C PRO A 85 11.22 -0.87 -20.06
N GLY A 86 10.12 -0.22 -19.71
CA GLY A 86 10.11 0.86 -18.71
C GLY A 86 9.99 0.36 -17.27
N ALA A 87 9.74 -0.92 -17.06
CA ALA A 87 9.47 -1.53 -15.75
C ALA A 87 8.45 -0.70 -14.93
N ALA A 88 7.46 -0.10 -15.62
CA ALA A 88 6.51 0.82 -15.01
C ALA A 88 5.49 0.04 -14.17
N GLN A 89 5.70 -0.02 -12.85
CA GLN A 89 4.87 -0.76 -11.89
C GLN A 89 4.76 -2.26 -12.23
N PHE A 90 5.75 -2.81 -12.91
CA PHE A 90 5.78 -4.20 -13.34
C PHE A 90 7.24 -4.67 -13.55
N PRO A 91 7.61 -5.89 -13.05
CA PRO A 91 6.81 -6.76 -12.17
C PRO A 91 6.61 -6.15 -10.78
N ILE A 92 5.61 -6.66 -10.04
CA ILE A 92 5.28 -6.21 -8.68
C ILE A 92 5.22 -7.41 -7.73
N SER A 93 5.68 -7.22 -6.50
CA SER A 93 5.60 -8.20 -5.42
C SER A 93 4.60 -7.74 -4.35
N ASP A 94 4.07 -8.67 -3.56
CA ASP A 94 3.15 -8.38 -2.46
C ASP A 94 3.84 -7.50 -1.40
N PRO A 95 3.36 -6.27 -1.17
CA PRO A 95 3.99 -5.33 -0.23
C PRO A 95 3.79 -5.69 1.24
N SER A 96 2.88 -6.61 1.56
CA SER A 96 2.63 -7.02 2.94
C SER A 96 3.72 -7.94 3.51
N LEU A 97 4.43 -8.67 2.64
CA LEU A 97 5.38 -9.70 3.06
C LEU A 97 6.63 -9.15 3.77
N PRO A 98 7.27 -8.05 3.35
CA PRO A 98 8.45 -7.52 4.02
C PRO A 98 8.13 -6.77 5.32
N ILE A 99 6.86 -6.48 5.64
CA ILE A 99 6.48 -5.62 6.78
C ILE A 99 7.02 -6.12 8.11
N ALA A 100 6.86 -7.40 8.41
CA ALA A 100 7.33 -7.96 9.69
C ALA A 100 8.85 -7.83 9.86
N ALA A 101 9.61 -8.02 8.77
CA ALA A 101 11.06 -7.83 8.79
C ALA A 101 11.44 -6.35 9.02
N MET A 102 10.78 -5.42 8.32
CA MET A 102 10.97 -3.98 8.52
C MET A 102 10.60 -3.55 9.95
N ALA A 103 9.49 -4.05 10.47
CA ALA A 103 9.04 -3.72 11.82
C ALA A 103 9.99 -4.22 12.92
N SER A 104 10.67 -5.34 12.70
CA SER A 104 11.62 -5.90 13.66
C SER A 104 12.87 -5.04 13.88
N VAL A 105 13.22 -4.18 12.94
CA VAL A 105 14.40 -3.31 12.98
C VAL A 105 14.07 -1.83 13.20
N THR A 106 12.78 -1.49 13.37
CA THR A 106 12.29 -0.11 13.56
C THR A 106 11.50 0.03 14.84
N LYS A 107 11.40 1.25 15.36
CA LYS A 107 10.69 1.54 16.62
C LYS A 107 9.47 2.44 16.43
N THR A 108 9.53 3.40 15.52
CA THR A 108 8.53 4.46 15.37
C THR A 108 7.86 4.47 13.98
N LEU A 109 8.50 3.90 12.97
CA LEU A 109 7.99 3.89 11.61
C LEU A 109 6.71 3.04 11.51
N SER A 110 5.64 3.64 10.98
CA SER A 110 4.38 2.95 10.67
C SER A 110 4.36 2.50 9.20
N PHE A 111 3.51 1.53 8.88
CA PHE A 111 3.45 0.90 7.56
C PHE A 111 2.03 0.98 7.01
N GLY A 112 1.81 1.78 5.97
CA GLY A 112 0.54 1.86 5.25
C GLY A 112 0.56 0.95 4.03
N ILE A 113 -0.26 -0.10 4.01
CA ILE A 113 -0.26 -1.11 2.95
C ILE A 113 -1.54 -1.01 2.16
N THR A 114 -1.42 -0.98 0.83
CA THR A 114 -2.58 -0.99 -0.07
C THR A 114 -3.18 -2.40 -0.19
N ALA A 115 -4.50 -2.49 -0.07
CA ALA A 115 -5.24 -3.71 -0.41
C ALA A 115 -6.64 -3.35 -0.93
N SER A 116 -7.15 -4.17 -1.86
CA SER A 116 -8.37 -3.90 -2.60
C SER A 116 -9.60 -4.55 -1.98
N THR A 117 -10.64 -3.76 -1.71
CA THR A 117 -11.95 -4.27 -1.30
C THR A 117 -12.67 -5.04 -2.41
N THR A 118 -12.30 -4.81 -3.67
CA THR A 118 -12.92 -5.49 -4.81
C THR A 118 -12.47 -6.94 -4.94
N TYR A 119 -11.22 -7.24 -4.59
CA TYR A 119 -10.61 -8.53 -4.91
C TYR A 119 -10.27 -9.38 -3.70
N GLU A 120 -10.09 -8.78 -2.55
CA GLU A 120 -9.76 -9.51 -1.31
C GLU A 120 -11.01 -10.16 -0.69
N SER A 121 -10.79 -11.20 0.11
CA SER A 121 -11.80 -11.71 1.04
C SER A 121 -11.75 -10.90 2.34
N PRO A 122 -12.89 -10.41 2.87
CA PRO A 122 -12.90 -9.63 4.12
C PRO A 122 -12.23 -10.37 5.29
N PHE A 123 -12.51 -11.67 5.43
CA PHE A 123 -11.91 -12.50 6.48
C PHE A 123 -10.40 -12.65 6.33
N LEU A 124 -9.91 -12.93 5.10
CA LEU A 124 -8.47 -13.09 4.88
C LEU A 124 -7.72 -11.78 5.07
N LEU A 125 -8.33 -10.68 4.67
CA LEU A 125 -7.77 -9.35 4.87
C LEU A 125 -7.72 -9.00 6.37
N ALA A 126 -8.81 -9.12 7.09
CA ALA A 126 -8.87 -8.85 8.52
C ALA A 126 -7.84 -9.70 9.28
N ARG A 127 -7.75 -11.01 8.99
CA ARG A 127 -6.75 -11.91 9.57
C ARG A 127 -5.31 -11.44 9.29
N ARG A 128 -5.01 -11.05 8.05
CA ARG A 128 -3.67 -10.58 7.67
C ARG A 128 -3.29 -9.31 8.41
N TYR A 129 -4.18 -8.32 8.41
CA TYR A 129 -3.93 -7.02 9.05
C TYR A 129 -3.88 -7.13 10.57
N SER A 130 -4.76 -7.89 11.21
CA SER A 130 -4.69 -8.18 12.64
C SER A 130 -3.36 -8.86 13.02
N THR A 131 -2.91 -9.84 12.21
CA THR A 131 -1.60 -10.47 12.45
C THR A 131 -0.46 -9.46 12.32
N LEU A 132 -0.46 -8.62 11.31
CA LEU A 132 0.56 -7.58 11.11
C LEU A 132 0.50 -6.53 12.22
N ASP A 133 -0.68 -6.18 12.70
CA ASP A 133 -0.86 -5.23 13.78
C ASP A 133 -0.16 -5.72 15.06
N HIS A 134 -0.37 -6.97 15.44
CA HIS A 134 0.34 -7.61 16.55
C HIS A 134 1.85 -7.65 16.32
N LEU A 135 2.31 -8.07 15.15
CA LEU A 135 3.74 -8.17 14.84
C LEU A 135 4.45 -6.81 14.78
N THR A 136 3.72 -5.75 14.49
CA THR A 136 4.25 -4.39 14.40
C THR A 136 4.02 -3.54 15.65
N ASN A 137 3.36 -4.09 16.69
CA ASN A 137 2.93 -3.36 17.87
C ASN A 137 2.07 -2.12 17.51
N GLY A 138 1.01 -2.31 16.73
CA GLY A 138 0.06 -1.27 16.37
C GLY A 138 0.56 -0.27 15.32
N ARG A 139 1.56 -0.63 14.50
CA ARG A 139 2.15 0.27 13.50
C ARG A 139 1.76 -0.04 12.06
N VAL A 140 0.73 -0.85 11.84
CA VAL A 140 0.19 -1.10 10.50
C VAL A 140 -1.05 -0.25 10.23
N ALA A 141 -1.21 0.17 8.98
CA ALA A 141 -2.38 0.86 8.47
C ALA A 141 -2.77 0.29 7.12
N TRP A 142 -4.05 0.35 6.79
CA TRP A 142 -4.58 -0.09 5.52
C TRP A 142 -4.93 1.09 4.62
N ASN A 143 -4.34 1.13 3.42
CA ASN A 143 -4.80 1.99 2.34
C ASN A 143 -5.91 1.27 1.58
N ILE A 144 -7.13 1.71 1.80
CA ILE A 144 -8.36 1.13 1.26
C ILE A 144 -8.55 1.62 -0.17
N VAL A 145 -8.57 0.68 -1.13
CA VAL A 145 -8.83 0.99 -2.54
C VAL A 145 -9.86 0.07 -3.13
N THR A 146 -10.63 0.56 -4.11
CA THR A 146 -11.60 -0.23 -4.88
C THR A 146 -11.00 -0.79 -6.17
N SER A 147 -9.75 -0.43 -6.49
CA SER A 147 -9.08 -0.77 -7.75
C SER A 147 -9.83 -0.28 -9.00
N TYR A 148 -9.21 -0.33 -10.18
CA TYR A 148 -9.84 0.16 -11.41
C TYR A 148 -9.30 -0.47 -12.69
N LEU A 149 -8.18 -1.20 -12.61
CA LEU A 149 -7.55 -1.79 -13.78
C LEU A 149 -8.30 -3.02 -14.28
N GLU A 150 -8.61 -3.02 -15.56
CA GLU A 150 -9.15 -4.19 -16.27
C GLU A 150 -8.20 -5.40 -16.16
N SER A 151 -6.90 -5.16 -16.31
CA SER A 151 -5.88 -6.21 -16.21
C SER A 151 -5.86 -6.87 -14.84
N ALA A 152 -6.15 -6.15 -13.75
CA ALA A 152 -6.27 -6.72 -12.43
C ALA A 152 -7.49 -7.65 -12.32
N ALA A 153 -8.62 -7.24 -12.86
CA ALA A 153 -9.82 -8.07 -12.91
C ALA A 153 -9.57 -9.38 -13.67
N LEU A 154 -8.94 -9.30 -14.85
CA LEU A 154 -8.59 -10.47 -15.68
C LEU A 154 -7.61 -11.41 -14.96
N ASN A 155 -6.60 -10.90 -14.27
CA ASN A 155 -5.66 -11.71 -13.48
C ASN A 155 -6.37 -12.52 -12.37
N LEU A 156 -7.48 -11.99 -11.87
CA LEU A 156 -8.31 -12.60 -10.82
C LEU A 156 -9.52 -13.37 -11.38
N ARG A 157 -9.46 -13.74 -12.67
CA ARG A 157 -10.46 -14.56 -13.38
C ARG A 157 -11.83 -13.91 -13.51
N LEU A 158 -11.95 -12.61 -13.37
CA LEU A 158 -13.15 -11.89 -13.74
C LEU A 158 -13.18 -11.69 -15.26
N LYS A 159 -14.36 -11.61 -15.86
CA LYS A 159 -14.51 -11.37 -17.31
C LYS A 159 -14.18 -9.93 -17.69
N THR A 160 -14.43 -9.01 -16.79
CA THR A 160 -14.20 -7.57 -16.94
C THR A 160 -14.13 -6.93 -15.55
N GLN A 161 -13.65 -5.70 -15.50
CA GLN A 161 -13.69 -4.91 -14.27
C GLN A 161 -15.14 -4.58 -13.89
N MET A 162 -15.42 -4.71 -12.60
CA MET A 162 -16.70 -4.30 -12.01
C MET A 162 -16.95 -2.81 -12.26
N GLN A 163 -18.20 -2.43 -12.54
CA GLN A 163 -18.59 -1.04 -12.74
C GLN A 163 -18.24 -0.17 -11.54
N HIS A 164 -17.99 1.12 -11.77
CA HIS A 164 -17.52 2.06 -10.77
C HIS A 164 -18.39 2.04 -9.50
N ASP A 165 -19.70 2.26 -9.63
CA ASP A 165 -20.61 2.39 -8.50
C ASP A 165 -20.82 1.05 -7.77
N GLU A 166 -20.81 -0.06 -8.50
CA GLU A 166 -20.85 -1.40 -7.92
C GLU A 166 -19.62 -1.70 -7.05
N ARG A 167 -18.42 -1.22 -7.45
CA ARG A 167 -17.22 -1.37 -6.63
C ARG A 167 -17.33 -0.64 -5.30
N TYR A 168 -17.94 0.55 -5.30
CA TYR A 168 -18.14 1.33 -4.08
C TYR A 168 -19.21 0.71 -3.18
N ALA A 169 -20.32 0.24 -3.75
CA ALA A 169 -21.36 -0.49 -2.98
C ALA A 169 -20.78 -1.77 -2.34
N LYS A 170 -19.99 -2.54 -3.10
CA LYS A 170 -19.28 -3.70 -2.56
C LYS A 170 -18.27 -3.32 -1.48
N ALA A 171 -17.56 -2.20 -1.63
CA ALA A 171 -16.60 -1.72 -0.63
C ALA A 171 -17.29 -1.33 0.68
N GLU A 172 -18.46 -0.75 0.63
CA GLU A 172 -19.25 -0.41 1.81
C GLU A 172 -19.60 -1.67 2.64
N GLU A 173 -20.18 -2.68 2.00
CA GLU A 173 -20.46 -3.98 2.65
C GLU A 173 -19.18 -4.65 3.16
N PHE A 174 -18.10 -4.64 2.36
CA PHE A 174 -16.81 -5.19 2.74
C PHE A 174 -16.28 -4.54 4.03
N MET A 175 -16.37 -3.23 4.15
CA MET A 175 -15.92 -2.50 5.32
C MET A 175 -16.76 -2.82 6.57
N GLU A 176 -18.07 -2.95 6.44
CA GLU A 176 -18.91 -3.39 7.56
C GLU A 176 -18.48 -4.75 8.11
N VAL A 177 -18.18 -5.71 7.22
CA VAL A 177 -17.73 -7.04 7.61
C VAL A 177 -16.35 -6.97 8.28
N VAL A 178 -15.41 -6.21 7.71
CA VAL A 178 -14.05 -6.06 8.27
C VAL A 178 -14.09 -5.42 9.66
N TYR A 179 -14.89 -4.36 9.86
CA TYR A 179 -15.04 -3.74 11.17
C TYR A 179 -15.56 -4.74 12.21
N LYS A 180 -16.62 -5.49 11.90
CA LYS A 180 -17.16 -6.53 12.81
C LYS A 180 -16.12 -7.61 13.14
N LEU A 181 -15.28 -8.00 12.18
CA LEU A 181 -14.21 -8.97 12.41
C LEU A 181 -13.10 -8.43 13.31
N LEU A 182 -12.73 -7.15 13.15
CA LEU A 182 -11.67 -6.53 13.95
C LEU A 182 -12.15 -6.15 15.36
N GLU A 183 -13.43 -5.76 15.54
CA GLU A 183 -14.02 -5.45 16.85
C GLU A 183 -14.26 -6.70 17.70
N GLY A 184 -14.45 -7.85 17.07
CA GLY A 184 -14.73 -9.14 17.74
C GLY A 184 -13.49 -9.98 18.05
N SER A 185 -12.30 -9.48 17.77
CA SER A 185 -11.03 -10.22 17.92
C SER A 185 -10.22 -9.80 19.14
#